data_2ecbbb37d7c5ee8b49ce179ffdfa0ea4
#
_entry.id   2ecbbb37d7c5ee8b49ce179ffdfa0ea4
#
_cell.length_a   1.000
_cell.length_b   1.000
_cell.length_c   1.000
_cell.angle_alpha   90.00
_cell.angle_beta   90.00
_cell.angle_gamma   90.00
#
_symmetry.space_group_name_H-M   'P 1'
#
loop_
_entity.id
_entity.type
_entity.pdbx_description
1 polymer ?
#
loop_
_entity_poly.entity_id
_entity_poly.type
_entity_poly.pdbx_seq_one_letter_code
_entity_poly.pdbx_strand_id
1 'polypeptide(L)'
;MSIESFEDTNAMASMLKALMKHPYSRVPVDAEKDAMLAQATTTSSRSSDEAAETSSQSSGETVCETPPPSSHRDRTPVNARIVSDAIIGLSDGLTVPFALTAGLSALGNTKVVVFGGLAELIAGAISMGLGGYLGAKSEEAAYNATYRSTRTQVLESSGSLSSEVTSIFAPYHLPPSLLKDFTHQLITSNSPDAVVGFLMHFQHNTPEPAASRAVTCALTIALGYFIGGFVPLVPYFFTDHVTHGLAWSISVMIVALFAFGYVKTGYVEGWRGWRCVRCNLWGAAQMVIIGGAAAGCAMGVVRLFSSLQL
;
A
#
# COMPACT_ATOMS: atom_id res chain seq x y z
N MET A 1 7.84 22.31 -41.23
CA MET A 1 7.53 21.24 -40.26
C MET A 1 7.87 21.78 -38.86
N SER A 2 7.23 22.84 -38.35
CA SER A 2 7.59 23.50 -37.09
C SER A 2 6.49 24.41 -36.49
N ILE A 3 5.22 24.23 -36.77
CA ILE A 3 4.13 25.03 -36.18
C ILE A 3 3.12 24.18 -35.40
N GLU A 4 2.93 22.90 -35.72
CA GLU A 4 1.98 22.03 -35.00
C GLU A 4 2.44 21.60 -33.61
N SER A 5 3.74 21.61 -33.31
CA SER A 5 4.29 21.21 -31.98
C SER A 5 4.06 22.24 -30.87
N PHE A 6 3.67 23.48 -31.19
CA PHE A 6 3.49 24.56 -30.20
C PHE A 6 2.04 24.69 -29.71
N GLU A 7 1.08 24.25 -30.51
CA GLU A 7 -0.35 24.25 -30.12
C GLU A 7 -0.69 23.13 -29.14
N ASP A 8 -0.07 21.95 -29.28
CA ASP A 8 -0.29 20.83 -28.39
C ASP A 8 0.21 21.06 -26.96
N THR A 9 1.31 21.81 -26.81
CA THR A 9 1.84 22.16 -25.47
C THR A 9 0.93 23.13 -24.73
N ASN A 10 0.29 24.05 -25.43
CA ASN A 10 -0.66 24.98 -24.83
C ASN A 10 -2.01 24.32 -24.49
N ALA A 11 -2.45 23.37 -25.29
CA ALA A 11 -3.66 22.56 -25.02
C ALA A 11 -3.45 21.70 -23.77
N MET A 12 -2.29 21.05 -23.62
CA MET A 12 -1.94 20.25 -22.45
C MET A 12 -1.80 21.10 -21.18
N ALA A 13 -1.20 22.28 -21.28
CA ALA A 13 -1.11 23.22 -20.15
C ALA A 13 -2.47 23.79 -19.74
N SER A 14 -3.38 24.03 -20.69
CA SER A 14 -4.75 24.45 -20.40
C SER A 14 -5.59 23.35 -19.77
N MET A 15 -5.42 22.10 -20.20
CA MET A 15 -6.08 20.94 -19.63
C MET A 15 -5.59 20.66 -18.21
N LEU A 16 -4.29 20.80 -17.94
CA LEU A 16 -3.71 20.69 -16.60
C LEU A 16 -4.21 21.80 -15.66
N LYS A 17 -4.34 23.04 -16.16
CA LYS A 17 -4.93 24.18 -15.42
C LYS A 17 -6.42 23.98 -15.15
N ALA A 18 -7.16 23.37 -16.07
CA ALA A 18 -8.57 23.05 -15.87
C ALA A 18 -8.78 21.95 -14.82
N LEU A 19 -7.92 20.93 -14.81
CA LEU A 19 -7.91 19.87 -13.78
C LEU A 19 -7.57 20.41 -12.38
N MET A 20 -6.66 21.39 -12.30
CA MET A 20 -6.30 22.01 -11.01
C MET A 20 -7.30 23.06 -10.52
N LYS A 21 -8.25 23.51 -11.35
CA LYS A 21 -9.20 24.57 -11.04
C LYS A 21 -10.59 24.07 -10.62
N HIS A 22 -10.83 22.75 -10.66
CA HIS A 22 -12.05 22.18 -10.10
C HIS A 22 -11.91 22.12 -8.57
N PRO A 23 -12.70 22.91 -7.81
CA PRO A 23 -12.82 22.71 -6.39
C PRO A 23 -13.46 21.31 -6.21
N TYR A 24 -12.80 20.48 -5.47
CA TYR A 24 -13.26 19.18 -5.01
C TYR A 24 -14.70 19.32 -4.50
N SER A 25 -15.70 18.99 -5.34
CA SER A 25 -17.08 18.98 -4.91
C SER A 25 -17.21 17.87 -3.88
N ARG A 26 -17.63 18.23 -2.67
CA ARG A 26 -17.87 17.34 -1.56
C ARG A 26 -18.76 16.19 -2.03
N VAL A 27 -18.18 15.00 -2.16
CA VAL A 27 -18.97 13.77 -2.21
C VAL A 27 -19.63 13.65 -0.83
N PRO A 28 -20.95 13.50 -0.73
CA PRO A 28 -21.61 13.32 0.56
C PRO A 28 -21.05 12.05 1.21
N VAL A 29 -20.56 12.20 2.44
CA VAL A 29 -19.95 11.13 3.27
C VAL A 29 -20.91 9.95 3.50
N ASP A 30 -22.20 10.16 3.27
CA ASP A 30 -23.25 9.16 3.50
C ASP A 30 -23.30 8.04 2.44
N ALA A 31 -22.88 8.32 1.20
CA ALA A 31 -22.89 7.32 0.12
C ALA A 31 -21.76 6.27 0.25
N GLU A 32 -20.65 6.62 0.89
CA GLU A 32 -19.53 5.70 1.09
C GLU A 32 -19.73 4.78 2.31
N LYS A 33 -20.46 5.25 3.31
CA LYS A 33 -20.85 4.44 4.47
C LYS A 33 -21.82 3.32 4.10
N ASP A 34 -22.75 3.58 3.21
CA ASP A 34 -23.72 2.59 2.75
C ASP A 34 -23.09 1.52 1.85
N ALA A 35 -22.06 1.87 1.08
CA ALA A 35 -21.29 0.92 0.27
C ALA A 35 -20.39 0.00 1.13
N MET A 36 -19.79 0.52 2.21
CA MET A 36 -18.99 -0.28 3.14
C MET A 36 -19.85 -1.21 4.01
N LEU A 37 -21.03 -0.77 4.43
CA LEU A 37 -22.00 -1.59 5.19
C LEU A 37 -22.56 -2.74 4.35
N ALA A 38 -22.77 -2.54 3.05
CA ALA A 38 -23.22 -3.58 2.15
C ALA A 38 -22.15 -4.68 1.90
N GLN A 39 -20.87 -4.36 1.98
CA GLN A 39 -19.79 -5.35 1.87
C GLN A 39 -19.53 -6.13 3.18
N ALA A 40 -19.82 -5.53 4.33
CA ALA A 40 -19.64 -6.21 5.63
C ALA A 40 -20.75 -7.23 5.94
N THR A 41 -21.93 -7.10 5.33
CA THR A 41 -23.07 -7.97 5.60
C THR A 41 -23.04 -9.30 4.85
N THR A 42 -22.17 -9.46 3.85
CA THR A 42 -22.08 -10.66 3.02
C THR A 42 -21.10 -11.72 3.54
N THR A 43 -20.35 -11.45 4.62
CA THR A 43 -19.32 -12.37 5.14
C THR A 43 -19.65 -13.00 6.51
N SER A 44 -20.81 -12.71 7.08
CA SER A 44 -21.19 -13.20 8.42
C SER A 44 -22.42 -14.12 8.43
N SER A 45 -22.41 -15.13 7.58
CA SER A 45 -23.36 -16.24 7.72
C SER A 45 -22.72 -17.56 7.32
N ARG A 46 -21.90 -18.11 8.19
CA ARG A 46 -21.74 -19.57 8.30
C ARG A 46 -20.93 -19.96 9.54
N SER A 47 -21.57 -20.74 10.35
CA SER A 47 -21.15 -21.66 11.42
C SER A 47 -21.39 -21.19 12.86
N SER A 48 -22.59 -21.43 13.31
CA SER A 48 -22.88 -21.92 14.67
C SER A 48 -23.11 -23.43 14.53
N ASP A 49 -22.39 -24.19 15.37
CA ASP A 49 -22.98 -25.28 16.19
C ASP A 49 -21.88 -26.18 16.76
N GLU A 50 -22.21 -26.58 17.98
CA GLU A 50 -21.76 -27.66 18.89
C GLU A 50 -20.70 -27.23 19.91
N ALA A 51 -21.18 -27.05 21.12
CA ALA A 51 -21.65 -27.91 22.22
C ALA A 51 -20.52 -28.45 23.11
N ALA A 52 -20.46 -27.91 24.29
CA ALA A 52 -20.69 -28.51 25.61
C ALA A 52 -19.63 -29.43 26.23
N GLU A 53 -19.48 -29.13 27.53
CA GLU A 53 -19.13 -29.98 28.71
C GLU A 53 -17.64 -30.18 29.04
N THR A 54 -17.19 -29.87 30.17
CA THR A 54 -17.44 -30.16 31.59
C THR A 54 -16.12 -30.32 32.36
N SER A 55 -16.05 -29.69 33.52
CA SER A 55 -15.48 -30.07 34.82
C SER A 55 -13.99 -29.89 35.14
N SER A 56 -13.83 -29.07 36.13
CA SER A 56 -13.33 -29.24 37.52
C SER A 56 -11.85 -29.49 37.81
N GLN A 57 -11.39 -28.55 38.65
CA GLN A 57 -10.49 -28.67 39.81
C GLN A 57 -9.03 -29.07 39.61
N SER A 58 -8.14 -28.18 40.01
CA SER A 58 -7.39 -28.36 41.27
C SER A 58 -6.33 -27.27 41.44
N SER A 59 -6.25 -26.79 42.65
CA SER A 59 -5.29 -25.87 43.24
C SER A 59 -3.83 -26.24 43.00
N GLY A 60 -3.03 -25.22 42.64
CA GLY A 60 -1.58 -25.31 42.61
C GLY A 60 -0.98 -23.93 42.49
N GLU A 61 -0.73 -23.33 43.68
CA GLU A 61 0.00 -22.10 43.81
C GLU A 61 1.45 -22.32 43.36
N THR A 62 1.74 -21.90 42.14
CA THR A 62 3.12 -21.81 41.67
C THR A 62 3.39 -20.35 41.35
N VAL A 63 4.25 -19.74 42.17
CA VAL A 63 4.85 -18.43 41.94
C VAL A 63 5.51 -18.46 40.58
N CYS A 64 4.86 -17.82 39.62
CA CYS A 64 5.42 -17.62 38.30
C CYS A 64 6.37 -16.43 38.38
N GLU A 65 7.68 -16.70 38.41
CA GLU A 65 8.69 -15.70 38.14
C GLU A 65 8.38 -15.03 36.78
N THR A 66 8.12 -13.76 36.84
CA THR A 66 7.93 -12.91 35.66
C THR A 66 9.24 -12.93 34.87
N PRO A 67 9.26 -13.41 33.62
CA PRO A 67 10.44 -13.27 32.78
C PRO A 67 10.71 -11.77 32.59
N PRO A 68 12.00 -11.34 32.51
CA PRO A 68 12.34 -9.94 32.30
C PRO A 68 11.67 -9.45 31.00
N PRO A 69 11.23 -8.19 30.93
CA PRO A 69 10.59 -7.65 29.75
C PRO A 69 11.55 -7.84 28.57
N SER A 70 11.17 -8.72 27.66
CA SER A 70 11.82 -8.82 26.36
C SER A 70 11.79 -7.44 25.75
N SER A 71 12.97 -6.88 25.48
CA SER A 71 13.12 -5.61 24.78
C SER A 71 12.35 -5.74 23.46
N HIS A 72 11.08 -5.32 23.45
CA HIS A 72 10.39 -5.01 22.23
C HIS A 72 11.22 -3.93 21.54
N ARG A 73 12.00 -4.34 20.57
CA ARG A 73 12.63 -3.45 19.63
C ARG A 73 11.47 -2.75 18.94
N ASP A 74 11.20 -1.53 19.39
CA ASP A 74 10.25 -0.62 18.76
C ASP A 74 10.63 -0.46 17.30
N ARG A 75 10.07 -1.34 16.46
CA ARG A 75 10.05 -1.11 15.01
C ARG A 75 9.05 0.02 14.83
N THR A 76 9.57 1.23 14.73
CA THR A 76 8.77 2.42 14.49
C THR A 76 7.81 2.18 13.32
N PRO A 77 6.52 2.51 13.42
CA PRO A 77 5.53 2.30 12.36
C PRO A 77 5.94 2.95 11.03
N VAL A 78 6.80 3.95 11.07
CA VAL A 78 7.42 4.61 9.92
C VAL A 78 8.23 3.62 9.07
N ASN A 79 8.98 2.70 9.66
CA ASN A 79 9.78 1.71 8.92
C ASN A 79 8.89 0.70 8.17
N ALA A 80 7.77 0.29 8.72
CA ALA A 80 6.85 -0.65 8.06
C ALA A 80 6.19 -0.04 6.81
N ARG A 81 5.81 1.23 6.88
CA ARG A 81 5.23 1.95 5.74
C ARG A 81 6.24 2.18 4.61
N ILE A 82 7.48 2.57 4.94
CA ILE A 82 8.56 2.75 3.95
C ILE A 82 8.85 1.42 3.24
N VAL A 83 8.89 0.32 3.99
CA VAL A 83 9.09 -1.02 3.40
C VAL A 83 7.93 -1.39 2.47
N SER A 84 6.69 -1.10 2.86
CA SER A 84 5.52 -1.31 2.00
C SER A 84 5.63 -0.50 0.70
N ASP A 85 5.98 0.79 0.78
CA ASP A 85 6.19 1.65 -0.38
C ASP A 85 7.31 1.11 -1.29
N ALA A 86 8.42 0.65 -0.71
CA ALA A 86 9.52 0.04 -1.47
C ALA A 86 9.09 -1.26 -2.17
N ILE A 87 8.30 -2.09 -1.50
CA ILE A 87 7.75 -3.33 -2.08
C ILE A 87 6.85 -3.00 -3.28
N ILE A 88 5.99 -1.99 -3.17
CA ILE A 88 5.10 -1.56 -4.26
C ILE A 88 5.95 -1.09 -5.44
N GLY A 89 6.86 -0.14 -5.22
CA GLY A 89 7.70 0.40 -6.29
C GLY A 89 8.55 -0.67 -6.99
N LEU A 90 9.22 -1.55 -6.23
CA LEU A 90 10.04 -2.64 -6.77
C LEU A 90 9.20 -3.69 -7.51
N SER A 91 8.02 -4.06 -6.97
CA SER A 91 7.13 -5.04 -7.59
C SER A 91 6.71 -4.60 -8.99
N ASP A 92 6.21 -3.37 -9.09
CA ASP A 92 5.77 -2.81 -10.36
C ASP A 92 6.96 -2.51 -11.28
N GLY A 93 8.06 -2.02 -10.75
CA GLY A 93 9.29 -1.79 -11.49
C GLY A 93 9.86 -3.06 -12.12
N LEU A 94 9.83 -4.21 -11.42
CA LEU A 94 10.28 -5.48 -11.98
C LEU A 94 9.30 -6.05 -13.02
N THR A 95 8.00 -5.84 -12.88
CA THR A 95 6.99 -6.49 -13.74
C THR A 95 6.64 -5.68 -14.98
N VAL A 96 6.38 -4.37 -14.84
CA VAL A 96 5.88 -3.53 -15.93
C VAL A 96 6.92 -3.28 -17.01
N PRO A 97 8.15 -2.80 -16.70
CA PRO A 97 9.19 -2.65 -17.72
C PRO A 97 9.61 -3.98 -18.36
N PHE A 98 9.58 -5.09 -17.61
CA PHE A 98 9.83 -6.41 -18.18
C PHE A 98 8.76 -6.80 -19.20
N ALA A 99 7.48 -6.61 -18.90
CA ALA A 99 6.39 -6.87 -19.83
C ALA A 99 6.50 -6.01 -21.09
N LEU A 100 6.82 -4.73 -20.94
CA LEU A 100 7.00 -3.81 -22.04
C LEU A 100 8.19 -4.21 -22.94
N THR A 101 9.36 -4.47 -22.35
CA THR A 101 10.56 -4.85 -23.10
C THR A 101 10.37 -6.18 -23.84
N ALA A 102 9.68 -7.14 -23.19
CA ALA A 102 9.30 -8.39 -23.84
C ALA A 102 8.36 -8.16 -25.04
N GLY A 103 7.34 -7.30 -24.86
CA GLY A 103 6.43 -6.90 -25.94
C GLY A 103 7.14 -6.21 -27.09
N LEU A 104 7.96 -5.19 -26.80
CA LEU A 104 8.73 -4.46 -27.82
C LEU A 104 9.75 -5.33 -28.54
N SER A 105 10.26 -6.39 -27.90
CA SER A 105 11.17 -7.34 -28.54
C SER A 105 10.53 -8.09 -29.71
N ALA A 106 9.21 -8.21 -29.74
CA ALA A 106 8.49 -8.80 -30.86
C ALA A 106 8.62 -7.97 -32.15
N LEU A 107 8.97 -6.67 -32.05
CA LEU A 107 9.21 -5.78 -33.20
C LEU A 107 10.59 -5.99 -33.86
N GLY A 108 11.48 -6.79 -33.28
CA GLY A 108 12.75 -7.17 -33.88
C GLY A 108 13.84 -6.08 -33.85
N ASN A 109 13.68 -4.98 -33.13
CA ASN A 109 14.62 -3.86 -33.10
C ASN A 109 15.10 -3.54 -31.71
N THR A 110 16.38 -3.80 -31.39
CA THR A 110 16.99 -3.56 -30.07
C THR A 110 16.91 -2.09 -29.65
N LYS A 111 17.08 -1.14 -30.59
CA LYS A 111 17.01 0.31 -30.26
C LYS A 111 15.62 0.71 -29.78
N VAL A 112 14.57 0.15 -30.40
CA VAL A 112 13.17 0.41 -29.98
C VAL A 112 12.93 -0.10 -28.56
N VAL A 113 13.46 -1.27 -28.22
CA VAL A 113 13.36 -1.84 -26.86
C VAL A 113 14.07 -0.97 -25.84
N VAL A 114 15.30 -0.54 -26.13
CA VAL A 114 16.11 0.28 -25.22
C VAL A 114 15.50 1.66 -25.03
N PHE A 115 15.18 2.38 -26.12
CA PHE A 115 14.63 3.73 -26.00
C PHE A 115 13.21 3.73 -25.46
N GLY A 116 12.36 2.79 -25.90
CA GLY A 116 11.01 2.65 -25.37
C GLY A 116 11.01 2.27 -23.89
N GLY A 117 11.88 1.31 -23.52
CA GLY A 117 12.03 0.91 -22.12
C GLY A 117 12.58 2.00 -21.22
N LEU A 118 13.57 2.80 -21.67
CA LEU A 118 14.07 3.96 -20.90
C LEU A 118 13.01 5.07 -20.77
N ALA A 119 12.26 5.35 -21.83
CA ALA A 119 11.21 6.35 -21.79
C ALA A 119 10.10 5.94 -20.80
N GLU A 120 9.69 4.68 -20.85
CA GLU A 120 8.73 4.11 -19.89
C GLU A 120 9.26 4.15 -18.47
N LEU A 121 10.51 3.74 -18.25
CA LEU A 121 11.13 3.71 -16.95
C LEU A 121 11.14 5.09 -16.26
N ILE A 122 11.47 6.14 -17.00
CA ILE A 122 11.46 7.51 -16.50
C ILE A 122 10.02 7.97 -16.24
N ALA A 123 9.13 7.79 -17.20
CA ALA A 123 7.73 8.20 -17.09
C ALA A 123 7.00 7.44 -15.97
N GLY A 124 7.23 6.13 -15.88
CA GLY A 124 6.68 5.25 -14.85
C GLY A 124 7.17 5.61 -13.45
N ALA A 125 8.48 5.84 -13.28
CA ALA A 125 9.03 6.25 -11.99
C ALA A 125 8.44 7.60 -11.52
N ILE A 126 8.30 8.58 -12.43
CA ILE A 126 7.69 9.88 -12.12
C ILE A 126 6.20 9.69 -11.77
N SER A 127 5.45 8.93 -12.57
CA SER A 127 4.02 8.69 -12.37
C SER A 127 3.74 7.98 -11.04
N MET A 128 4.49 6.90 -10.75
CA MET A 128 4.37 6.15 -9.51
C MET A 128 4.75 7.00 -8.29
N GLY A 129 5.84 7.79 -8.39
CA GLY A 129 6.24 8.71 -7.34
C GLY A 129 5.20 9.80 -7.06
N LEU A 130 4.63 10.40 -8.11
CA LEU A 130 3.56 11.39 -7.97
C LEU A 130 2.28 10.75 -7.39
N GLY A 131 1.93 9.53 -7.80
CA GLY A 131 0.82 8.78 -7.22
C GLY A 131 1.02 8.56 -5.72
N GLY A 132 2.21 8.14 -5.30
CA GLY A 132 2.57 7.99 -3.89
C GLY A 132 2.50 9.30 -3.10
N TYR A 133 2.98 10.40 -3.70
CA TYR A 133 2.87 11.74 -3.11
C TYR A 133 1.42 12.15 -2.89
N LEU A 134 0.59 12.03 -3.91
CA LEU A 134 -0.82 12.42 -3.85
C LEU A 134 -1.61 11.54 -2.87
N GLY A 135 -1.32 10.23 -2.84
CA GLY A 135 -1.91 9.30 -1.88
C GLY A 135 -1.61 9.70 -0.43
N ALA A 136 -0.34 9.95 -0.13
CA ALA A 136 0.07 10.40 1.21
C ALA A 136 -0.51 11.79 1.58
N LYS A 137 -0.65 12.69 0.61
CA LYS A 137 -1.33 13.99 0.83
C LYS A 137 -2.82 13.84 1.05
N SER A 138 -3.46 12.86 0.42
CA SER A 138 -4.87 12.54 0.67
C SER A 138 -5.06 11.95 2.07
N GLU A 139 -4.15 11.09 2.54
CA GLU A 139 -4.15 10.60 3.94
C GLU A 139 -4.05 11.76 4.93
N GLU A 140 -3.12 12.70 4.71
CA GLU A 140 -2.95 13.90 5.54
C GLU A 140 -4.22 14.78 5.54
N ALA A 141 -4.82 14.99 4.37
CA ALA A 141 -6.06 15.78 4.26
C ALA A 141 -7.24 15.10 4.99
N ALA A 142 -7.37 13.78 4.86
CA ALA A 142 -8.39 12.99 5.57
C ALA A 142 -8.19 13.06 7.08
N TYR A 143 -6.94 12.89 7.56
CA TYR A 143 -6.61 13.06 8.98
C TYR A 143 -7.02 14.44 9.49
N ASN A 144 -6.64 15.49 8.79
CA ASN A 144 -6.95 16.87 9.18
C ASN A 144 -8.47 17.16 9.16
N ALA A 145 -9.22 16.57 8.23
CA ALA A 145 -10.67 16.71 8.18
C ALA A 145 -11.32 16.03 9.40
N THR A 146 -10.92 14.79 9.71
CA THR A 146 -11.39 14.05 10.88
C THR A 146 -11.02 14.75 12.18
N TYR A 147 -9.77 15.24 12.29
CA TYR A 147 -9.31 16.00 13.47
C TYR A 147 -10.17 17.25 13.73
N ARG A 148 -10.46 18.05 12.66
CA ARG A 148 -11.30 19.24 12.78
C ARG A 148 -12.72 18.89 13.20
N SER A 149 -13.31 17.84 12.62
CA SER A 149 -14.65 17.38 12.97
C SER A 149 -14.72 16.93 14.44
N THR A 150 -13.78 16.10 14.86
CA THR A 150 -13.68 15.62 16.27
C THR A 150 -13.45 16.78 17.21
N ARG A 151 -12.61 17.76 16.85
CA ARG A 151 -12.37 18.94 17.67
C ARG A 151 -13.60 19.79 17.88
N THR A 152 -14.36 20.03 16.81
CA THR A 152 -15.65 20.75 16.87
C THR A 152 -16.63 20.02 17.79
N GLN A 153 -16.72 18.70 17.67
CA GLN A 153 -17.58 17.88 18.51
C GLN A 153 -17.18 17.92 19.98
N VAL A 154 -15.88 17.86 20.31
CA VAL A 154 -15.38 17.98 21.69
C VAL A 154 -15.72 19.34 22.29
N LEU A 155 -15.67 20.43 21.49
CA LEU A 155 -15.95 21.78 21.99
C LEU A 155 -17.44 22.07 22.13
N GLU A 156 -18.28 21.49 21.25
CA GLU A 156 -19.72 21.82 21.22
C GLU A 156 -20.58 20.86 22.05
N SER A 157 -20.16 19.63 22.26
CA SER A 157 -21.02 18.54 22.76
C SER A 157 -20.40 17.73 23.91
N SER A 158 -20.21 18.34 25.07
CA SER A 158 -19.73 17.63 26.26
C SER A 158 -20.57 16.41 26.69
N GLY A 159 -21.86 16.37 26.34
CA GLY A 159 -22.76 15.26 26.66
C GLY A 159 -22.58 14.02 25.75
N SER A 160 -22.21 14.20 24.49
CA SER A 160 -21.98 13.08 23.56
C SER A 160 -20.64 12.37 23.82
N LEU A 161 -19.66 13.09 24.36
CA LEU A 161 -18.32 12.53 24.65
C LEU A 161 -18.39 11.32 25.60
N SER A 162 -19.28 11.35 26.59
CA SER A 162 -19.44 10.21 27.50
C SER A 162 -19.95 8.96 26.79
N SER A 163 -20.87 9.11 25.83
CA SER A 163 -21.37 7.98 25.04
C SER A 163 -20.31 7.42 24.08
N GLU A 164 -19.49 8.30 23.51
CA GLU A 164 -18.41 7.89 22.61
C GLU A 164 -17.30 7.14 23.32
N VAL A 165 -16.81 7.66 24.45
CA VAL A 165 -15.83 6.95 25.27
C VAL A 165 -16.39 5.61 25.73
N THR A 166 -17.66 5.55 26.11
CA THR A 166 -18.32 4.30 26.48
C THR A 166 -18.37 3.32 25.31
N SER A 167 -18.64 3.80 24.11
CA SER A 167 -18.69 2.94 22.90
C SER A 167 -17.34 2.34 22.53
N ILE A 168 -16.24 3.07 22.74
CA ILE A 168 -14.87 2.59 22.50
C ILE A 168 -14.56 1.37 23.40
N PHE A 169 -15.02 1.40 24.64
CA PHE A 169 -14.77 0.35 25.62
C PHE A 169 -15.88 -0.71 25.72
N ALA A 170 -16.96 -0.58 24.94
CA ALA A 170 -18.07 -1.54 24.94
C ALA A 170 -17.64 -3.01 24.73
N PRO A 171 -16.69 -3.34 23.82
CA PRO A 171 -16.23 -4.72 23.66
C PRO A 171 -15.52 -5.33 24.86
N TYR A 172 -15.03 -4.48 25.78
CA TYR A 172 -14.27 -4.93 26.94
C TYR A 172 -15.12 -5.14 28.20
N HIS A 173 -16.44 -4.88 28.13
CA HIS A 173 -17.41 -5.11 29.22
C HIS A 173 -17.00 -4.48 30.57
N LEU A 174 -16.44 -3.25 30.52
CA LEU A 174 -16.03 -2.54 31.75
C LEU A 174 -17.24 -2.08 32.57
N PRO A 175 -17.14 -2.05 33.92
CA PRO A 175 -18.20 -1.54 34.78
C PRO A 175 -18.57 -0.09 34.43
N PRO A 176 -19.88 0.26 34.35
CA PRO A 176 -20.32 1.62 34.02
C PRO A 176 -19.82 2.71 34.96
N SER A 177 -19.61 2.38 36.25
CA SER A 177 -19.04 3.32 37.24
C SER A 177 -17.62 3.73 36.87
N LEU A 178 -16.78 2.75 36.52
CA LEU A 178 -15.39 3.00 36.11
C LEU A 178 -15.33 3.86 34.86
N LEU A 179 -16.20 3.60 33.88
CA LEU A 179 -16.25 4.38 32.64
C LEU A 179 -16.69 5.82 32.86
N LYS A 180 -17.64 6.04 33.79
CA LYS A 180 -18.07 7.40 34.15
C LYS A 180 -16.94 8.18 34.81
N ASP A 181 -16.25 7.57 35.79
CA ASP A 181 -15.14 8.21 36.49
C ASP A 181 -13.97 8.50 35.56
N PHE A 182 -13.64 7.55 34.66
CA PHE A 182 -12.62 7.72 33.64
C PHE A 182 -12.96 8.87 32.69
N THR A 183 -14.19 8.88 32.16
CA THR A 183 -14.64 9.92 31.22
C THR A 183 -14.66 11.30 31.87
N HIS A 184 -15.14 11.37 33.13
CA HIS A 184 -15.13 12.62 33.90
C HIS A 184 -13.70 13.14 34.09
N GLN A 185 -12.77 12.29 34.48
CA GLN A 185 -11.36 12.67 34.62
C GLN A 185 -10.72 13.04 33.30
N LEU A 186 -11.00 12.29 32.23
CA LEU A 186 -10.48 12.57 30.89
C LEU A 186 -10.88 13.98 30.41
N ILE A 187 -12.13 14.36 30.62
CA ILE A 187 -12.65 15.67 30.17
C ILE A 187 -12.21 16.79 31.12
N THR A 188 -12.19 16.57 32.45
CA THR A 188 -11.95 17.62 33.42
C THR A 188 -10.46 17.89 33.63
N SER A 189 -9.62 16.87 33.59
CA SER A 189 -8.20 16.97 33.89
C SER A 189 -7.30 17.24 32.69
N ASN A 190 -7.84 17.18 31.46
CA ASN A 190 -7.07 17.31 30.24
C ASN A 190 -7.51 18.51 29.40
N SER A 191 -6.60 19.01 28.57
CA SER A 191 -6.93 20.01 27.56
C SER A 191 -7.86 19.43 26.47
N PRO A 192 -8.71 20.23 25.84
CA PRO A 192 -9.56 19.77 24.72
C PRO A 192 -8.78 19.05 23.63
N ASP A 193 -7.57 19.53 23.31
CA ASP A 193 -6.73 18.92 22.27
C ASP A 193 -6.22 17.52 22.68
N ALA A 194 -5.99 17.27 23.98
CA ALA A 194 -5.65 15.94 24.49
C ALA A 194 -6.83 14.96 24.38
N VAL A 195 -8.06 15.44 24.63
CA VAL A 195 -9.28 14.64 24.44
C VAL A 195 -9.49 14.32 22.96
N VAL A 196 -9.28 15.29 22.07
CA VAL A 196 -9.30 15.04 20.61
C VAL A 196 -8.27 14.00 20.21
N GLY A 197 -7.02 14.12 20.71
CA GLY A 197 -5.97 13.13 20.46
C GLY A 197 -6.35 11.72 20.93
N PHE A 198 -7.00 11.61 22.09
CA PHE A 198 -7.53 10.34 22.60
C PHE A 198 -8.57 9.74 21.63
N LEU A 199 -9.55 10.51 21.18
CA LEU A 199 -10.58 10.06 20.24
C LEU A 199 -9.98 9.70 18.88
N MET A 200 -9.06 10.51 18.37
CA MET A 200 -8.35 10.20 17.11
C MET A 200 -7.62 8.87 17.17
N HIS A 201 -7.01 8.55 18.32
CA HIS A 201 -6.25 7.32 18.50
C HIS A 201 -7.16 6.10 18.72
N PHE A 202 -8.12 6.19 19.63
CA PHE A 202 -8.91 5.03 20.06
C PHE A 202 -10.20 4.81 19.25
N GLN A 203 -10.85 5.87 18.77
CA GLN A 203 -12.09 5.79 18.01
C GLN A 203 -11.81 5.68 16.52
N HIS A 204 -10.96 6.55 15.98
CA HIS A 204 -10.68 6.62 14.54
C HIS A 204 -9.47 5.76 14.13
N ASN A 205 -8.65 5.30 15.08
CA ASN A 205 -7.42 4.53 14.83
C ASN A 205 -6.51 5.17 13.75
N THR A 206 -6.53 6.49 13.67
CA THR A 206 -5.75 7.26 12.69
C THR A 206 -4.60 7.97 13.39
N PRO A 207 -3.37 7.42 13.30
CA PRO A 207 -2.19 8.09 13.83
C PRO A 207 -1.86 9.34 13.01
N GLU A 208 -1.29 10.34 13.66
CA GLU A 208 -0.85 11.56 13.00
C GLU A 208 0.18 11.25 11.90
N PRO A 209 -0.05 11.67 10.65
CA PRO A 209 0.90 11.46 9.57
C PRO A 209 2.15 12.31 9.77
N ALA A 210 3.34 11.70 9.59
CA ALA A 210 4.59 12.44 9.66
C ALA A 210 4.66 13.50 8.55
N ALA A 211 5.16 14.70 8.85
CA ALA A 211 5.25 15.81 7.90
C ALA A 211 6.03 15.46 6.61
N SER A 212 7.01 14.57 6.70
CA SER A 212 7.81 14.11 5.55
C SER A 212 7.20 12.93 4.78
N ARG A 213 6.03 12.40 5.22
CA ARG A 213 5.45 11.15 4.68
C ARG A 213 5.24 11.20 3.16
N ALA A 214 4.71 12.31 2.65
CA ALA A 214 4.41 12.46 1.22
C ALA A 214 5.68 12.39 0.35
N VAL A 215 6.73 13.10 0.75
CA VAL A 215 8.00 13.11 0.01
C VAL A 215 8.72 11.77 0.12
N THR A 216 8.75 11.19 1.32
CA THR A 216 9.38 9.89 1.54
C THR A 216 8.69 8.79 0.74
N CYS A 217 7.35 8.76 0.74
CA CYS A 217 6.55 7.82 -0.06
C CYS A 217 6.87 7.96 -1.56
N ALA A 218 6.81 9.20 -2.08
CA ALA A 218 7.08 9.49 -3.48
C ALA A 218 8.47 9.00 -3.92
N LEU A 219 9.50 9.36 -3.15
CA LEU A 219 10.88 8.98 -3.47
C LEU A 219 11.11 7.48 -3.35
N THR A 220 10.56 6.84 -2.33
CA THR A 220 10.73 5.39 -2.12
C THR A 220 10.09 4.61 -3.26
N ILE A 221 8.86 4.96 -3.66
CA ILE A 221 8.15 4.29 -4.76
C ILE A 221 8.87 4.56 -6.09
N ALA A 222 9.21 5.83 -6.39
CA ALA A 222 9.88 6.20 -7.63
C ALA A 222 11.23 5.50 -7.79
N LEU A 223 12.06 5.49 -6.74
CA LEU A 223 13.36 4.83 -6.75
C LEU A 223 13.22 3.31 -6.85
N GLY A 224 12.27 2.73 -6.11
CA GLY A 224 11.97 1.29 -6.21
C GLY A 224 11.58 0.90 -7.62
N TYR A 225 10.68 1.66 -8.25
CA TYR A 225 10.27 1.45 -9.64
C TYR A 225 11.44 1.57 -10.61
N PHE A 226 12.23 2.65 -10.48
CA PHE A 226 13.37 2.90 -11.36
C PHE A 226 14.43 1.81 -11.27
N ILE A 227 14.81 1.42 -10.05
CA ILE A 227 15.81 0.37 -9.82
C ILE A 227 15.30 -0.98 -10.34
N GLY A 228 14.05 -1.34 -10.01
CA GLY A 228 13.44 -2.58 -10.47
C GLY A 228 13.33 -2.66 -12.00
N GLY A 229 12.88 -1.56 -12.64
CA GLY A 229 12.65 -1.51 -14.07
C GLY A 229 13.92 -1.37 -14.91
N PHE A 230 15.02 -0.98 -14.30
CA PHE A 230 16.30 -0.99 -14.98
C PHE A 230 16.84 -2.42 -15.20
N VAL A 231 16.49 -3.37 -14.32
CA VAL A 231 16.98 -4.76 -14.38
C VAL A 231 16.67 -5.45 -15.72
N PRO A 232 15.44 -5.46 -16.24
CA PRO A 232 15.14 -6.13 -17.52
C PRO A 232 15.77 -5.44 -18.74
N LEU A 233 16.15 -4.16 -18.62
CA LEU A 233 16.79 -3.41 -19.70
C LEU A 233 18.29 -3.70 -19.84
N VAL A 234 18.97 -4.02 -18.75
CA VAL A 234 20.43 -4.22 -18.71
C VAL A 234 20.93 -5.17 -19.82
N PRO A 235 20.33 -6.34 -20.05
CA PRO A 235 20.81 -7.25 -21.09
C PRO A 235 20.80 -6.67 -22.52
N TYR A 236 19.88 -5.78 -22.82
CA TYR A 236 19.74 -5.20 -24.17
C TYR A 236 20.84 -4.19 -24.50
N PHE A 237 21.55 -3.64 -23.50
CA PHE A 237 22.71 -2.76 -23.72
C PHE A 237 23.95 -3.52 -24.20
N PHE A 238 24.01 -4.85 -23.95
CA PHE A 238 25.17 -5.69 -24.23
C PHE A 238 24.92 -6.66 -25.39
N THR A 239 23.76 -6.58 -26.05
CA THR A 239 23.42 -7.52 -27.14
C THR A 239 22.97 -6.76 -28.38
N ASP A 240 23.59 -7.14 -29.53
CA ASP A 240 23.22 -6.57 -30.81
C ASP A 240 21.91 -7.17 -31.37
N HIS A 241 21.60 -8.41 -31.00
CA HIS A 241 20.40 -9.11 -31.45
C HIS A 241 19.31 -9.14 -30.38
N VAL A 242 18.11 -8.68 -30.75
CA VAL A 242 16.92 -8.64 -29.87
C VAL A 242 16.59 -9.98 -29.23
N THR A 243 16.71 -11.07 -30.02
CA THR A 243 16.41 -12.43 -29.54
C THR A 243 17.35 -12.87 -28.38
N HIS A 244 18.64 -12.55 -28.50
CA HIS A 244 19.60 -12.81 -27.43
C HIS A 244 19.35 -11.91 -26.22
N GLY A 245 19.06 -10.62 -26.45
CA GLY A 245 18.70 -9.68 -25.40
C GLY A 245 17.48 -10.13 -24.62
N LEU A 246 16.43 -10.58 -25.32
CA LEU A 246 15.22 -11.12 -24.70
C LEU A 246 15.49 -12.37 -23.87
N ALA A 247 16.25 -13.33 -24.40
CA ALA A 247 16.57 -14.57 -23.67
C ALA A 247 17.35 -14.28 -22.39
N TRP A 248 18.34 -13.39 -22.44
CA TRP A 248 19.08 -12.96 -21.27
C TRP A 248 18.20 -12.18 -20.27
N SER A 249 17.35 -11.27 -20.79
CA SER A 249 16.41 -10.52 -19.95
C SER A 249 15.45 -11.45 -19.22
N ILE A 250 14.86 -12.44 -19.89
CA ILE A 250 13.99 -13.43 -19.24
C ILE A 250 14.75 -14.20 -18.17
N SER A 251 15.98 -14.65 -18.44
CA SER A 251 16.78 -15.40 -17.44
C SER A 251 17.09 -14.56 -16.20
N VAL A 252 17.53 -13.31 -16.39
CA VAL A 252 17.81 -12.38 -15.29
C VAL A 252 16.53 -12.08 -14.51
N MET A 253 15.41 -11.88 -15.21
CA MET A 253 14.14 -11.55 -14.56
C MET A 253 13.53 -12.71 -13.76
N ILE A 254 13.69 -13.96 -14.24
CA ILE A 254 13.29 -15.13 -13.42
C ILE A 254 14.03 -15.13 -12.08
N VAL A 255 15.34 -14.89 -12.10
CA VAL A 255 16.14 -14.83 -10.85
C VAL A 255 15.75 -13.62 -10.00
N ALA A 256 15.59 -12.44 -10.61
CA ALA A 256 15.25 -11.21 -9.89
C ALA A 256 13.86 -11.29 -9.24
N LEU A 257 12.83 -11.75 -9.98
CA LEU A 257 11.47 -11.93 -9.48
C LEU A 257 11.41 -13.00 -8.39
N PHE A 258 12.15 -14.10 -8.56
CA PHE A 258 12.23 -15.15 -7.56
C PHE A 258 12.86 -14.61 -6.26
N ALA A 259 14.01 -13.93 -6.37
CA ALA A 259 14.72 -13.35 -5.22
C ALA A 259 13.84 -12.30 -4.52
N PHE A 260 13.22 -11.40 -5.28
CA PHE A 260 12.32 -10.38 -4.75
C PHE A 260 11.10 -10.99 -4.04
N GLY A 261 10.43 -11.96 -4.67
CA GLY A 261 9.28 -12.64 -4.08
C GLY A 261 9.63 -13.39 -2.79
N TYR A 262 10.82 -14.02 -2.76
CA TYR A 262 11.34 -14.70 -1.55
C TYR A 262 11.61 -13.70 -0.41
N VAL A 263 12.31 -12.59 -0.72
CA VAL A 263 12.67 -11.55 0.27
C VAL A 263 11.40 -10.84 0.78
N LYS A 264 10.50 -10.46 -0.10
CA LYS A 264 9.22 -9.82 0.24
C LYS A 264 8.41 -10.68 1.22
N THR A 265 8.23 -11.96 0.90
CA THR A 265 7.46 -12.89 1.75
C THR A 265 8.18 -13.16 3.05
N GLY A 266 9.51 -13.32 3.02
CA GLY A 266 10.31 -13.52 4.22
C GLY A 266 10.28 -12.32 5.18
N TYR A 267 10.14 -11.10 4.66
CA TYR A 267 9.98 -9.90 5.48
C TYR A 267 8.62 -9.87 6.21
N VAL A 268 7.56 -10.36 5.56
CA VAL A 268 6.20 -10.37 6.10
C VAL A 268 5.97 -11.56 7.04
N GLU A 269 6.35 -12.77 6.61
CA GLU A 269 6.04 -14.02 7.32
C GLU A 269 7.19 -14.51 8.23
N GLY A 270 8.39 -13.96 8.03
CA GLY A 270 9.59 -14.33 8.79
C GLY A 270 10.54 -15.26 8.04
N TRP A 271 11.73 -15.42 8.64
CA TRP A 271 12.86 -16.13 8.01
C TRP A 271 13.13 -17.51 8.62
N ARG A 272 12.56 -17.83 9.80
CA ARG A 272 12.88 -19.04 10.58
C ARG A 272 11.75 -20.05 10.54
N GLY A 273 12.09 -21.29 10.22
CA GLY A 273 11.21 -22.45 10.25
C GLY A 273 10.89 -22.97 8.86
N TRP A 274 10.71 -24.31 8.77
CA TRP A 274 10.39 -24.99 7.51
C TRP A 274 9.09 -24.46 6.85
N ARG A 275 8.13 -24.08 7.68
CA ARG A 275 6.87 -23.49 7.21
C ARG A 275 7.09 -22.13 6.53
N CYS A 276 7.91 -21.25 7.12
CA CYS A 276 8.26 -19.95 6.54
C CYS A 276 9.02 -20.12 5.22
N VAL A 277 9.97 -21.06 5.14
CA VAL A 277 10.70 -21.33 3.89
C VAL A 277 9.76 -21.75 2.77
N ARG A 278 8.76 -22.62 3.06
CA ARG A 278 7.75 -23.01 2.06
C ARG A 278 6.88 -21.83 1.61
N CYS A 279 6.45 -20.96 2.55
CA CYS A 279 5.70 -19.76 2.22
C CYS A 279 6.54 -18.80 1.36
N ASN A 280 7.82 -18.62 1.70
CA ASN A 280 8.74 -17.77 0.95
C ASN A 280 8.99 -18.30 -0.47
N LEU A 281 9.16 -19.61 -0.63
CA LEU A 281 9.28 -20.25 -1.94
C LEU A 281 8.00 -20.11 -2.77
N TRP A 282 6.84 -20.23 -2.14
CA TRP A 282 5.57 -20.01 -2.82
C TRP A 282 5.41 -18.56 -3.26
N GLY A 283 5.73 -17.58 -2.41
CA GLY A 283 5.75 -16.17 -2.77
C GLY A 283 6.72 -15.84 -3.91
N ALA A 284 7.89 -16.49 -3.91
CA ALA A 284 8.85 -16.38 -5.01
C ALA A 284 8.30 -16.94 -6.33
N ALA A 285 7.71 -18.13 -6.30
CA ALA A 285 7.08 -18.75 -7.47
C ALA A 285 5.91 -17.89 -8.01
N GLN A 286 5.09 -17.34 -7.12
CA GLN A 286 3.99 -16.46 -7.48
C GLN A 286 4.47 -15.21 -8.23
N MET A 287 5.55 -14.57 -7.79
CA MET A 287 6.10 -13.39 -8.48
C MET A 287 6.62 -13.73 -9.88
N VAL A 288 7.28 -14.88 -10.04
CA VAL A 288 7.74 -15.36 -11.36
C VAL A 288 6.56 -15.64 -12.30
N ILE A 289 5.50 -16.27 -11.78
CA ILE A 289 4.29 -16.55 -12.59
C ILE A 289 3.63 -15.25 -13.04
N ILE A 290 3.45 -14.28 -12.13
CA ILE A 290 2.81 -12.99 -12.44
C ILE A 290 3.63 -12.22 -13.47
N GLY A 291 4.95 -12.08 -13.26
CA GLY A 291 5.84 -11.39 -14.21
C GLY A 291 5.92 -12.09 -15.56
N GLY A 292 5.97 -13.43 -15.57
CA GLY A 292 5.96 -14.23 -16.78
C GLY A 292 4.63 -14.11 -17.56
N ALA A 293 3.50 -14.12 -16.86
CA ALA A 293 2.17 -13.92 -17.46
C ALA A 293 2.05 -12.52 -18.07
N ALA A 294 2.49 -11.47 -17.36
CA ALA A 294 2.48 -10.10 -17.86
C ALA A 294 3.31 -9.95 -19.14
N ALA A 295 4.54 -10.49 -19.15
CA ALA A 295 5.42 -10.47 -20.32
C ALA A 295 4.84 -11.28 -21.48
N GLY A 296 4.26 -12.45 -21.21
CA GLY A 296 3.60 -13.29 -22.21
C GLY A 296 2.38 -12.61 -22.84
N CYS A 297 1.53 -11.97 -22.03
CA CYS A 297 0.39 -11.18 -22.52
C CYS A 297 0.84 -10.01 -23.39
N ALA A 298 1.83 -9.22 -22.93
CA ALA A 298 2.34 -8.08 -23.69
C ALA A 298 2.92 -8.51 -25.05
N MET A 299 3.74 -9.56 -25.06
CA MET A 299 4.29 -10.12 -26.32
C MET A 299 3.19 -10.66 -27.23
N GLY A 300 2.20 -11.35 -26.67
CA GLY A 300 1.06 -11.89 -27.42
C GLY A 300 0.26 -10.79 -28.10
N VAL A 301 -0.05 -9.71 -27.38
CA VAL A 301 -0.77 -8.55 -27.92
C VAL A 301 0.01 -7.91 -29.07
N VAL A 302 1.31 -7.62 -28.87
CA VAL A 302 2.13 -6.99 -29.93
C VAL A 302 2.21 -7.87 -31.18
N ARG A 303 2.41 -9.19 -31.03
CA ARG A 303 2.42 -10.13 -32.16
C ARG A 303 1.09 -10.17 -32.87
N LEU A 304 -0.03 -10.17 -32.14
CA LEU A 304 -1.36 -10.18 -32.73
C LEU A 304 -1.58 -8.94 -33.61
N PHE A 305 -1.26 -7.75 -33.10
CA PHE A 305 -1.39 -6.52 -33.85
C PHE A 305 -0.43 -6.45 -35.03
N SER A 306 0.80 -6.94 -34.88
CA SER A 306 1.75 -7.04 -36.01
C SER A 306 1.24 -7.96 -37.13
N SER A 307 0.54 -9.04 -36.78
CA SER A 307 -0.03 -9.97 -37.78
C SER A 307 -1.28 -9.43 -38.48
N LEU A 308 -1.98 -8.46 -37.86
CA LEU A 308 -3.17 -7.81 -38.43
C LEU A 308 -2.82 -6.64 -39.38
N GLN A 309 -1.58 -6.13 -39.32
CA GLN A 309 -1.12 -5.05 -40.20
C GLN A 309 -0.50 -5.55 -41.53
N LEU A 310 -0.44 -6.86 -41.75
CA LEU A 310 -0.08 -7.51 -43.01
C LEU A 310 -1.34 -7.85 -43.78
#